data_71fe2c94a527662808fa7c55535311a6
#
_entry.id   71fe2c94a527662808fa7c55535311a6
#
_cell.length_a   1.000
_cell.length_b   1.000
_cell.length_c   1.000
_cell.angle_alpha   90.00
_cell.angle_beta   90.00
_cell.angle_gamma   90.00
#
_symmetry.space_group_name_H-M   'P 1'
#
loop_
_entity.id
_entity.type
_entity.pdbx_description
1 polymer ?
#
loop_
_entity_poly.entity_id
_entity_poly.type
_entity_poly.pdbx_seq_one_letter_code
_entity_poly.pdbx_strand_id
1 'polypeptide(L)'
;GGMLMITILAKNWKALLAGIFVSIGVFCFFYFTNIGSGNQYIHKMRSSFHPTEDASYNVRVENRQRMKELMIKKPIGYGIGLSKSGHFNSKEQMPYPPDSWLVSVWVETGIVGLILYLGIHGTLFAWCSWILMFKVRNKSLRGLVAAWLCMDAGFFIAAYVNDVMQYPNQLPVYIGFALCFAAPHID
;
A
#
# COMPACT_ATOMS: atom_id res chain seq x y z
N GLY A 1 -2.01 5.07 9.42
CA GLY A 1 -1.12 5.80 8.51
C GLY A 1 -1.82 6.96 7.83
N GLY A 2 -2.91 6.74 7.09
CA GLY A 2 -3.61 7.78 6.33
C GLY A 2 -4.10 8.97 7.18
N MET A 3 -4.71 8.71 8.33
CA MET A 3 -5.16 9.79 9.23
C MET A 3 -4.01 10.67 9.71
N LEU A 4 -2.86 10.10 10.03
CA LEU A 4 -1.68 10.88 10.42
C LEU A 4 -1.18 11.75 9.26
N MET A 5 -1.14 11.20 8.06
CA MET A 5 -0.73 11.95 6.87
C MET A 5 -1.68 13.12 6.57
N ILE A 6 -3.00 12.91 6.65
CA ILE A 6 -4.00 13.98 6.49
C ILE A 6 -3.75 15.13 7.46
N THR A 7 -3.53 14.82 8.74
CA THR A 7 -3.36 15.86 9.77
C THR A 7 -2.04 16.63 9.60
N ILE A 8 -0.97 15.98 9.13
CA ILE A 8 0.30 16.62 8.79
C ILE A 8 0.08 17.56 7.59
N LEU A 9 -0.53 17.08 6.52
CA LEU A 9 -0.77 17.87 5.32
C LEU A 9 -1.74 19.03 5.53
N ALA A 10 -2.73 18.85 6.41
CA ALA A 10 -3.66 19.90 6.82
C ALA A 10 -3.06 20.88 7.84
N LYS A 11 -1.85 20.64 8.34
CA LYS A 11 -1.17 21.43 9.39
C LYS A 11 -2.01 21.57 10.67
N ASN A 12 -2.77 20.55 11.04
CA ASN A 12 -3.62 20.55 12.23
C ASN A 12 -3.01 19.67 13.33
N TRP A 13 -2.17 20.27 14.18
CA TRP A 13 -1.48 19.60 15.29
C TRP A 13 -2.42 18.97 16.32
N LYS A 14 -3.58 19.62 16.58
CA LYS A 14 -4.56 19.08 17.54
C LYS A 14 -5.17 17.79 17.02
N ALA A 15 -5.54 17.76 15.76
CA ALA A 15 -6.05 16.55 15.12
C ALA A 15 -4.97 15.46 15.01
N LEU A 16 -3.71 15.83 14.80
CA LEU A 16 -2.58 14.90 14.80
C LEU A 16 -2.43 14.20 16.16
N LEU A 17 -2.39 14.97 17.23
CA LEU A 17 -2.30 14.42 18.59
C LEU A 17 -3.49 13.53 18.94
N ALA A 18 -4.72 13.97 18.63
CA ALA A 18 -5.92 13.18 18.82
C ALA A 18 -5.85 11.85 18.03
N GLY A 19 -5.40 11.90 16.77
CA GLY A 19 -5.23 10.71 15.94
C GLY A 19 -4.20 9.72 16.48
N ILE A 20 -3.09 10.21 17.04
CA ILE A 20 -2.06 9.41 17.71
C ILE A 20 -2.67 8.72 18.94
N PHE A 21 -3.37 9.49 19.80
CA PHE A 21 -4.01 8.95 21.00
C PHE A 21 -5.03 7.84 20.67
N VAL A 22 -5.89 8.10 19.68
CA VAL A 22 -6.87 7.08 19.23
C VAL A 22 -6.16 5.84 18.68
N SER A 23 -5.09 6.01 17.89
CA SER A 23 -4.34 4.88 17.32
C SER A 23 -3.69 4.04 18.43
N ILE A 24 -3.09 4.68 19.43
CA ILE A 24 -2.51 4.00 20.59
C ILE A 24 -3.61 3.27 21.39
N GLY A 25 -4.76 3.91 21.62
CA GLY A 25 -5.89 3.31 22.33
C GLY A 25 -6.42 2.07 21.62
N VAL A 26 -6.59 2.13 20.29
CA VAL A 26 -7.02 0.98 19.47
C VAL A 26 -5.98 -0.13 19.51
N PHE A 27 -4.68 0.20 19.40
CA PHE A 27 -3.60 -0.77 19.50
C PHE A 27 -3.61 -1.47 20.86
N CYS A 28 -3.66 -0.71 21.96
CA CYS A 28 -3.71 -1.25 23.31
C CYS A 28 -4.96 -2.12 23.52
N PHE A 29 -6.10 -1.70 23.01
CA PHE A 29 -7.34 -2.47 23.09
C PHE A 29 -7.20 -3.84 22.45
N PHE A 30 -6.73 -3.92 21.21
CA PHE A 30 -6.58 -5.19 20.49
C PHE A 30 -5.44 -6.06 21.03
N TYR A 31 -4.38 -5.45 21.56
CA TYR A 31 -3.20 -6.18 22.04
C TYR A 31 -3.43 -6.74 23.46
N PHE A 32 -4.00 -5.95 24.35
CA PHE A 32 -4.12 -6.32 25.78
C PHE A 32 -5.46 -6.92 26.19
N THR A 33 -6.52 -6.77 25.37
CA THR A 33 -7.84 -7.27 25.78
C THR A 33 -8.29 -8.46 24.95
N ASN A 34 -9.04 -9.39 25.59
CA ASN A 34 -9.65 -10.55 24.91
C ASN A 34 -11.16 -10.36 24.66
N ILE A 35 -11.66 -9.14 24.82
CA ILE A 35 -13.07 -8.82 24.61
C ILE A 35 -13.44 -9.04 23.15
N GLY A 36 -14.55 -9.75 22.92
CA GLY A 36 -15.06 -9.99 21.56
C GLY A 36 -14.40 -11.16 20.81
N SER A 37 -13.66 -12.04 21.47
CA SER A 37 -12.99 -13.20 20.83
C SER A 37 -13.96 -14.16 20.13
N GLY A 38 -15.24 -14.16 20.49
CA GLY A 38 -16.28 -14.93 19.80
C GLY A 38 -16.69 -14.37 18.45
N ASN A 39 -16.29 -13.13 18.11
CA ASN A 39 -16.56 -12.55 16.81
C ASN A 39 -15.39 -12.78 15.85
N GLN A 40 -15.65 -13.45 14.73
CA GLN A 40 -14.64 -13.82 13.74
C GLN A 40 -13.88 -12.60 13.17
N TYR A 41 -14.55 -11.44 13.04
CA TYR A 41 -13.90 -10.20 12.56
C TYR A 41 -12.92 -9.64 13.59
N ILE A 42 -13.30 -9.62 14.87
CA ILE A 42 -12.45 -9.16 15.96
C ILE A 42 -11.25 -10.09 16.12
N HIS A 43 -11.47 -11.40 16.00
CA HIS A 43 -10.40 -12.39 16.01
C HIS A 43 -9.40 -12.16 14.87
N LYS A 44 -9.87 -11.94 13.64
CA LYS A 44 -9.00 -11.61 12.48
C LYS A 44 -8.25 -10.29 12.65
N MET A 45 -8.87 -9.27 13.23
CA MET A 45 -8.18 -8.01 13.52
C MET A 45 -7.09 -8.20 14.57
N ARG A 46 -7.33 -9.03 15.55
CA ARG A 46 -6.36 -9.34 16.62
C ARG A 46 -5.19 -10.18 16.10
N SER A 47 -5.43 -11.18 15.26
CA SER A 47 -4.36 -12.02 14.68
C SER A 47 -3.35 -11.18 13.89
N SER A 48 -3.76 -10.01 13.38
CA SER A 48 -2.85 -9.07 12.72
C SER A 48 -1.76 -8.52 13.65
N PHE A 49 -1.98 -8.55 14.97
CA PHE A 49 -0.99 -8.12 15.97
C PHE A 49 -0.13 -9.29 16.49
N HIS A 50 -0.49 -10.54 16.14
CA HIS A 50 0.28 -11.75 16.43
C HIS A 50 0.57 -12.52 15.12
N PRO A 51 1.40 -11.96 14.23
CA PRO A 51 1.57 -12.48 12.86
C PRO A 51 2.15 -13.90 12.82
N THR A 52 2.91 -14.31 13.83
CA THR A 52 3.50 -15.67 13.90
C THR A 52 2.45 -16.76 14.08
N GLU A 53 1.29 -16.43 14.64
CA GLU A 53 0.18 -17.37 14.88
C GLU A 53 -0.82 -17.39 13.72
N ASP A 54 -0.70 -16.45 12.77
CA ASP A 54 -1.60 -16.35 11.62
C ASP A 54 -1.12 -17.29 10.49
N ALA A 55 -1.92 -18.32 10.22
CA ALA A 55 -1.66 -19.28 9.15
C ALA A 55 -1.54 -18.58 7.77
N SER A 56 -2.33 -17.54 7.53
CA SER A 56 -2.29 -16.76 6.29
C SER A 56 -0.98 -15.99 6.14
N TYR A 57 -0.44 -15.47 7.23
CA TYR A 57 0.87 -14.81 7.24
C TYR A 57 2.00 -15.80 6.93
N ASN A 58 1.98 -16.97 7.56
CA ASN A 58 3.00 -18.00 7.36
C ASN A 58 3.04 -18.50 5.91
N VAL A 59 1.89 -18.71 5.27
CA VAL A 59 1.79 -19.06 3.83
C VAL A 59 2.43 -17.97 2.97
N ARG A 60 2.21 -16.69 3.27
CA ARG A 60 2.82 -15.58 2.52
C ARG A 60 4.33 -15.51 2.70
N VAL A 61 4.84 -15.79 3.90
CA VAL A 61 6.28 -15.85 4.16
C VAL A 61 6.91 -16.99 3.34
N GLU A 62 6.29 -18.16 3.33
CA GLU A 62 6.75 -19.30 2.55
C GLU A 62 6.73 -19.00 1.04
N ASN A 63 5.64 -18.42 0.53
CA ASN A 63 5.56 -17.99 -0.87
C ASN A 63 6.66 -16.99 -1.24
N ARG A 64 6.96 -16.02 -0.38
CA ARG A 64 8.05 -15.07 -0.62
C ARG A 64 9.42 -15.74 -0.69
N GLN A 65 9.67 -16.75 0.14
CA GLN A 65 10.91 -17.52 0.08
C GLN A 65 11.02 -18.30 -1.24
N ARG A 66 9.95 -18.96 -1.66
CA ARG A 66 9.88 -19.66 -2.96
C ARG A 66 10.10 -18.70 -4.13
N MET A 67 9.49 -17.51 -4.07
CA MET A 67 9.70 -16.45 -5.07
C MET A 67 11.16 -16.02 -5.14
N LYS A 68 11.81 -15.85 -3.98
CA LYS A 68 13.23 -15.48 -3.92
C LYS A 68 14.12 -16.50 -4.61
N GLU A 69 13.88 -17.79 -4.40
CA GLU A 69 14.63 -18.86 -5.06
C GLU A 69 14.45 -18.86 -6.59
N LEU A 70 13.22 -18.60 -7.06
CA LEU A 70 12.94 -18.45 -8.49
C LEU A 70 13.63 -17.23 -9.09
N MET A 71 13.65 -16.11 -8.36
CA MET A 71 14.25 -14.85 -8.82
C MET A 71 15.79 -14.88 -8.84
N ILE A 72 16.42 -15.73 -8.04
CA ILE A 72 17.87 -15.98 -8.15
C ILE A 72 18.21 -16.57 -9.53
N LYS A 73 17.32 -17.38 -10.11
CA LYS A 73 17.50 -17.99 -11.43
C LYS A 73 17.18 -17.01 -12.58
N LYS A 74 16.29 -16.03 -12.34
CA LYS A 74 15.86 -15.03 -13.33
C LYS A 74 15.88 -13.61 -12.73
N PRO A 75 17.04 -13.01 -12.51
CA PRO A 75 17.16 -11.73 -11.80
C PRO A 75 16.51 -10.53 -12.52
N ILE A 76 16.33 -10.62 -13.84
CA ILE A 76 15.67 -9.59 -14.68
C ILE A 76 14.15 -9.75 -14.66
N GLY A 77 13.63 -10.82 -14.08
CA GLY A 77 12.21 -11.14 -14.03
C GLY A 77 11.76 -12.10 -15.11
N TYR A 78 10.49 -12.48 -15.00
CA TYR A 78 9.84 -13.43 -15.93
C TYR A 78 9.25 -12.71 -17.15
N GLY A 79 9.03 -11.42 -17.09
CA GLY A 79 8.33 -10.62 -18.09
C GLY A 79 6.97 -10.13 -17.61
N ILE A 80 6.53 -8.99 -18.13
CA ILE A 80 5.27 -8.35 -17.76
C ILE A 80 4.09 -9.26 -18.11
N GLY A 81 3.19 -9.48 -17.14
CA GLY A 81 2.00 -10.30 -17.30
C GLY A 81 2.22 -11.81 -17.14
N LEU A 82 3.46 -12.27 -16.92
CA LEU A 82 3.77 -13.70 -16.75
C LEU A 82 3.77 -14.19 -15.30
N SER A 83 3.53 -13.29 -14.36
CA SER A 83 3.44 -13.62 -12.92
C SER A 83 2.15 -14.30 -12.53
N LYS A 84 1.07 -14.11 -13.30
CA LYS A 84 -0.26 -14.63 -12.98
C LYS A 84 -0.74 -15.62 -14.02
N SER A 85 -1.08 -16.82 -13.56
CA SER A 85 -1.70 -17.84 -14.38
C SER A 85 -3.15 -17.44 -14.68
N GLY A 86 -3.51 -17.33 -15.94
CA GLY A 86 -4.92 -17.13 -16.23
C GLY A 86 -5.25 -17.22 -17.73
N HIS A 87 -4.41 -16.73 -18.59
CA HIS A 87 -4.80 -16.59 -19.99
C HIS A 87 -3.81 -17.12 -21.04
N PHE A 88 -2.58 -17.46 -20.64
CA PHE A 88 -1.59 -17.96 -21.60
C PHE A 88 -0.87 -19.17 -21.01
N ASN A 89 -1.11 -20.34 -21.57
CA ASN A 89 -0.35 -21.58 -21.32
C ASN A 89 1.07 -21.44 -21.92
N SER A 90 1.85 -20.48 -21.46
CA SER A 90 3.24 -20.35 -21.89
C SER A 90 4.14 -21.16 -20.95
N LYS A 91 5.10 -21.90 -21.53
CA LYS A 91 6.15 -22.62 -20.79
C LYS A 91 7.05 -21.68 -19.96
N GLU A 92 6.94 -20.37 -20.19
CA GLU A 92 7.71 -19.31 -19.53
C GLU A 92 6.97 -18.72 -18.31
N GLN A 93 5.72 -19.15 -18.11
CA GLN A 93 4.92 -18.67 -16.99
C GLN A 93 5.49 -19.13 -15.65
N MET A 94 5.31 -18.27 -14.66
CA MET A 94 5.75 -18.54 -13.30
C MET A 94 4.94 -19.70 -12.68
N PRO A 95 5.59 -20.65 -11.99
CA PRO A 95 4.92 -21.82 -11.43
C PRO A 95 3.98 -21.49 -10.25
N TYR A 96 4.19 -20.35 -9.59
CA TYR A 96 3.39 -19.90 -8.44
C TYR A 96 2.99 -18.43 -8.60
N PRO A 97 1.69 -18.08 -8.44
CA PRO A 97 1.26 -16.70 -8.51
C PRO A 97 1.75 -15.92 -7.26
N PRO A 98 2.22 -14.68 -7.41
CA PRO A 98 2.56 -13.84 -6.29
C PRO A 98 1.32 -13.36 -5.53
N ASP A 99 1.44 -13.26 -4.20
CA ASP A 99 0.33 -12.90 -3.32
C ASP A 99 0.15 -11.39 -3.14
N SER A 100 1.13 -10.58 -3.56
CA SER A 100 1.09 -9.13 -3.40
C SER A 100 1.54 -8.42 -4.67
N TRP A 101 1.02 -7.19 -4.86
CA TRP A 101 1.35 -6.40 -6.03
C TRP A 101 2.85 -6.08 -6.16
N LEU A 102 3.51 -5.71 -5.06
CA LEU A 102 4.94 -5.41 -5.12
C LEU A 102 5.78 -6.65 -5.45
N VAL A 103 5.36 -7.83 -5.00
CA VAL A 103 6.01 -9.09 -5.41
C VAL A 103 5.74 -9.37 -6.88
N SER A 104 4.53 -9.08 -7.39
CA SER A 104 4.23 -9.20 -8.83
C SER A 104 5.15 -8.32 -9.66
N VAL A 105 5.30 -7.04 -9.29
CA VAL A 105 6.22 -6.11 -9.98
C VAL A 105 7.65 -6.64 -9.94
N TRP A 106 8.12 -7.10 -8.78
CA TRP A 106 9.47 -7.67 -8.66
C TRP A 106 9.69 -8.88 -9.56
N VAL A 107 8.74 -9.80 -9.57
CA VAL A 107 8.82 -11.03 -10.36
C VAL A 107 8.75 -10.78 -11.86
N GLU A 108 7.94 -9.81 -12.27
CA GLU A 108 7.79 -9.47 -13.70
C GLU A 108 8.96 -8.66 -14.26
N THR A 109 9.49 -7.72 -13.49
CA THR A 109 10.47 -6.72 -13.97
C THR A 109 11.84 -6.82 -13.30
N GLY A 110 12.02 -7.78 -12.39
CA GLY A 110 13.24 -7.92 -11.62
C GLY A 110 13.44 -6.84 -10.55
N ILE A 111 14.60 -6.86 -9.92
CA ILE A 111 14.93 -5.92 -8.86
C ILE A 111 15.05 -4.48 -9.39
N VAL A 112 15.52 -4.32 -10.61
CA VAL A 112 15.68 -3.00 -11.24
C VAL A 112 14.31 -2.37 -11.47
N GLY A 113 13.35 -3.12 -12.02
CA GLY A 113 11.99 -2.64 -12.23
C GLY A 113 11.28 -2.32 -10.91
N LEU A 114 11.48 -3.12 -9.87
CA LEU A 114 10.94 -2.83 -8.54
C LEU A 114 11.49 -1.52 -7.97
N ILE A 115 12.81 -1.29 -8.06
CA ILE A 115 13.44 -0.06 -7.58
C ILE A 115 12.90 1.15 -8.37
N LEU A 116 12.79 1.05 -9.69
CA LEU A 116 12.21 2.10 -10.52
C LEU A 116 10.76 2.38 -10.16
N TYR A 117 9.94 1.33 -9.99
CA TYR A 117 8.54 1.46 -9.58
C TYR A 117 8.39 2.19 -8.24
N LEU A 118 9.16 1.77 -7.22
CA LEU A 118 9.18 2.41 -5.91
C LEU A 118 9.71 3.85 -5.97
N GLY A 119 10.75 4.10 -6.76
CA GLY A 119 11.33 5.42 -6.96
C GLY A 119 10.35 6.40 -7.61
N ILE A 120 9.66 5.98 -8.67
CA ILE A 120 8.65 6.80 -9.35
C ILE A 120 7.52 7.15 -8.38
N HIS A 121 6.92 6.16 -7.70
CA HIS A 121 5.82 6.42 -6.76
C HIS A 121 6.28 7.24 -5.56
N GLY A 122 7.45 6.97 -5.00
CA GLY A 122 8.03 7.76 -3.92
C GLY A 122 8.24 9.22 -4.31
N THR A 123 8.74 9.47 -5.52
CA THR A 123 8.91 10.83 -6.05
C THR A 123 7.56 11.53 -6.25
N LEU A 124 6.56 10.83 -6.79
CA LEU A 124 5.21 11.38 -6.95
C LEU A 124 4.59 11.73 -5.59
N PHE A 125 4.67 10.85 -4.60
CA PHE A 125 4.18 11.13 -3.25
C PHE A 125 4.89 12.32 -2.60
N ALA A 126 6.22 12.40 -2.70
CA ALA A 126 7.00 13.50 -2.15
C ALA A 126 6.62 14.82 -2.83
N TRP A 127 6.52 14.82 -4.16
CA TRP A 127 6.17 16.04 -4.91
C TRP A 127 4.74 16.48 -4.64
N CYS A 128 3.77 15.58 -4.65
CA CYS A 128 2.38 15.88 -4.30
C CYS A 128 2.25 16.42 -2.88
N SER A 129 2.94 15.81 -1.92
CA SER A 129 2.96 16.31 -0.54
C SER A 129 3.55 17.72 -0.46
N TRP A 130 4.63 18.00 -1.19
CA TRP A 130 5.22 19.33 -1.27
C TRP A 130 4.26 20.36 -1.88
N ILE A 131 3.58 20.02 -2.99
CA ILE A 131 2.57 20.88 -3.61
C ILE A 131 1.48 21.24 -2.60
N LEU A 132 0.90 20.24 -1.93
CA LEU A 132 -0.18 20.43 -0.96
C LEU A 132 0.25 21.31 0.23
N MET A 133 1.48 21.13 0.69
CA MET A 133 1.97 21.91 1.85
C MET A 133 2.32 23.36 1.52
N PHE A 134 2.84 23.63 0.32
CA PHE A 134 3.44 24.94 0.02
C PHE A 134 2.76 25.70 -1.12
N LYS A 135 2.08 25.01 -2.04
CA LYS A 135 1.49 25.66 -3.21
C LYS A 135 -0.03 25.88 -3.07
N VAL A 136 -0.76 25.00 -2.38
CA VAL A 136 -2.21 25.11 -2.22
C VAL A 136 -2.54 25.93 -0.97
N ARG A 137 -3.23 27.05 -1.14
CA ARG A 137 -3.62 28.00 -0.07
C ARG A 137 -5.01 27.71 0.48
N ASN A 138 -5.96 27.40 -0.41
CA ASN A 138 -7.33 27.08 -0.04
C ASN A 138 -7.39 25.83 0.86
N LYS A 139 -7.86 26.03 2.10
CA LYS A 139 -7.91 24.97 3.11
C LYS A 139 -8.82 23.79 2.71
N SER A 140 -9.96 24.09 2.09
CA SER A 140 -10.93 23.08 1.68
C SER A 140 -10.39 22.22 0.54
N LEU A 141 -9.82 22.86 -0.49
CA LEU A 141 -9.17 22.16 -1.61
C LEU A 141 -8.00 21.31 -1.13
N ARG A 142 -7.13 21.88 -0.28
CA ARG A 142 -6.00 21.15 0.30
C ARG A 142 -6.45 19.94 1.11
N GLY A 143 -7.52 20.07 1.91
CA GLY A 143 -8.07 18.96 2.69
C GLY A 143 -8.62 17.84 1.80
N LEU A 144 -9.36 18.19 0.74
CA LEU A 144 -9.90 17.22 -0.19
C LEU A 144 -8.79 16.45 -0.93
N VAL A 145 -7.81 17.17 -1.48
CA VAL A 145 -6.72 16.55 -2.23
C VAL A 145 -5.79 15.76 -1.30
N ALA A 146 -5.58 16.23 -0.06
CA ALA A 146 -4.85 15.47 0.96
C ALA A 146 -5.55 14.14 1.29
N ALA A 147 -6.88 14.10 1.32
CA ALA A 147 -7.62 12.86 1.53
C ALA A 147 -7.38 11.85 0.39
N TRP A 148 -7.36 12.31 -0.86
CA TRP A 148 -6.99 11.47 -2.01
C TRP A 148 -5.58 10.92 -1.88
N LEU A 149 -4.59 11.77 -1.60
CA LEU A 149 -3.20 11.35 -1.45
C LEU A 149 -3.01 10.35 -0.29
N CYS A 150 -3.80 10.50 0.78
CA CYS A 150 -3.79 9.55 1.89
C CYS A 150 -4.42 8.20 1.52
N MET A 151 -5.46 8.22 0.69
CA MET A 151 -6.04 7.01 0.13
C MET A 151 -5.00 6.27 -0.75
N ASP A 152 -4.29 6.99 -1.61
CA ASP A 152 -3.24 6.44 -2.47
C ASP A 152 -2.11 5.81 -1.63
N ALA A 153 -1.68 6.49 -0.56
CA ALA A 153 -0.71 5.93 0.38
C ALA A 153 -1.23 4.65 1.05
N GLY A 154 -2.52 4.60 1.38
CA GLY A 154 -3.19 3.41 1.91
C GLY A 154 -3.18 2.24 0.91
N PHE A 155 -3.50 2.49 -0.35
CA PHE A 155 -3.40 1.50 -1.42
C PHE A 155 -1.97 1.00 -1.61
N PHE A 156 -0.98 1.89 -1.54
CA PHE A 156 0.42 1.53 -1.67
C PHE A 156 0.92 0.64 -0.53
N ILE A 157 0.52 0.93 0.70
CA ILE A 157 0.80 0.06 1.86
C ILE A 157 0.09 -1.28 1.71
N ALA A 158 -1.17 -1.29 1.28
CA ALA A 158 -1.92 -2.51 1.04
C ALA A 158 -1.32 -3.37 -0.08
N ALA A 159 -0.70 -2.75 -1.09
CA ALA A 159 0.00 -3.41 -2.19
C ALA A 159 1.22 -4.25 -1.74
N TYR A 160 1.78 -3.95 -0.57
CA TYR A 160 2.83 -4.77 0.04
C TYR A 160 2.31 -6.13 0.53
N VAL A 161 1.06 -6.16 0.99
CA VAL A 161 0.45 -7.34 1.62
C VAL A 161 -0.45 -8.10 0.65
N ASN A 162 -1.16 -7.37 -0.21
CA ASN A 162 -2.17 -7.91 -1.11
C ASN A 162 -1.98 -7.40 -2.54
N ASP A 163 -2.61 -8.08 -3.47
CA ASP A 163 -2.62 -7.74 -4.88
C ASP A 163 -3.77 -6.75 -5.21
N VAL A 164 -3.72 -5.56 -4.60
CA VAL A 164 -4.80 -4.57 -4.69
C VAL A 164 -4.63 -3.54 -5.82
N MET A 165 -3.44 -3.42 -6.40
CA MET A 165 -3.13 -2.41 -7.43
C MET A 165 -3.42 -2.88 -8.86
N GLN A 166 -4.36 -3.82 -9.02
CA GLN A 166 -4.85 -4.23 -10.33
C GLN A 166 -5.94 -3.28 -10.83
N TYR A 167 -6.16 -3.28 -12.14
CA TYR A 167 -7.32 -2.62 -12.72
C TYR A 167 -8.61 -3.22 -12.14
N PRO A 168 -9.62 -2.40 -11.74
CA PRO A 168 -9.68 -0.95 -11.87
C PRO A 168 -9.10 -0.16 -10.68
N ASN A 169 -8.64 -0.81 -9.62
CA ASN A 169 -8.26 -0.17 -8.35
C ASN A 169 -7.08 0.82 -8.45
N GLN A 170 -6.23 0.66 -9.45
CA GLN A 170 -5.14 1.61 -9.68
C GLN A 170 -5.61 2.97 -10.23
N LEU A 171 -6.80 3.05 -10.85
CA LEU A 171 -7.31 4.30 -11.43
C LEU A 171 -7.47 5.42 -10.38
N PRO A 172 -8.09 5.20 -9.22
CA PRO A 172 -8.14 6.19 -8.15
C PRO A 172 -6.77 6.76 -7.76
N VAL A 173 -5.72 5.92 -7.71
CA VAL A 173 -4.36 6.35 -7.36
C VAL A 173 -3.82 7.35 -8.38
N TYR A 174 -3.94 7.07 -9.66
CA TYR A 174 -3.49 8.01 -10.70
C TYR A 174 -4.34 9.28 -10.74
N ILE A 175 -5.65 9.18 -10.49
CA ILE A 175 -6.53 10.34 -10.35
C ILE A 175 -6.08 11.20 -9.15
N GLY A 176 -5.73 10.59 -8.02
CA GLY A 176 -5.24 11.28 -6.84
C GLY A 176 -3.98 12.09 -7.13
N PHE A 177 -2.99 11.51 -7.81
CA PHE A 177 -1.80 12.24 -8.25
C PHE A 177 -2.14 13.38 -9.22
N ALA A 178 -3.00 13.13 -10.23
CA ALA A 178 -3.41 14.15 -11.18
C ALA A 178 -4.11 15.34 -10.49
N LEU A 179 -4.99 15.08 -9.52
CA LEU A 179 -5.64 16.12 -8.72
C LEU A 179 -4.62 16.93 -7.89
N CYS A 180 -3.59 16.29 -7.34
CA CYS A 180 -2.52 17.01 -6.64
C CYS A 180 -1.78 17.97 -7.55
N PHE A 181 -1.46 17.58 -8.79
CA PHE A 181 -0.81 18.48 -9.75
C PHE A 181 -1.73 19.58 -10.27
N ALA A 182 -3.02 19.32 -10.41
CA ALA A 182 -4.00 20.31 -10.85
C ALA A 182 -4.38 21.34 -9.75
N ALA A 183 -4.27 20.94 -8.48
CA ALA A 183 -4.73 21.74 -7.35
C ALA A 183 -4.20 23.20 -7.31
N PRO A 184 -2.91 23.51 -7.60
CA PRO A 184 -2.43 24.89 -7.61
C PRO A 184 -3.03 25.78 -8.70
N HIS A 185 -3.59 25.18 -9.75
CA HIS A 185 -4.22 25.91 -10.87
C HIS A 185 -5.70 26.20 -10.62
N ILE A 186 -6.28 25.54 -9.62
CA ILE A 186 -7.70 25.65 -9.27
C ILE A 186 -7.87 26.50 -7.99
N ASP A 187 -6.78 26.73 -7.26
CA ASP A 187 -6.72 27.39 -5.94
C ASP A 187 -7.12 28.89 -5.96
#